data_6618636c585e69a51306f13f0558ea34
#
_entry.id   6618636c585e69a51306f13f0558ea34
#
_cell.length_a   1.000
_cell.length_b   1.000
_cell.length_c   1.000
_cell.angle_alpha   90.00
_cell.angle_beta   90.00
_cell.angle_gamma   90.00
#
_symmetry.space_group_name_H-M   'P 1'
#
loop_
_entity.id
_entity.type
_entity.pdbx_description
1 polymer ?
#
loop_
_entity_poly.entity_id
_entity_poly.type
_entity_poly.pdbx_seq_one_letter_code
_entity_poly.pdbx_strand_id
1 'polypeptide(L)'
;MDWARACGLDVIAAGKGTKYLDGYHYVTPDDVWEHYGLTPEQAAAGGMNPQMFNSFLDGTKSAIEMAAVANATGLRPAPDGLAFPACGTHDLPHIMRPRDEGGVLHHKGQVEVISSEERDGRHVTGDLRWGVYVVFEAPTDYVRACFDEYGLLTDSSGSYSTLWKPFHLIGLELGISVANVALRHESTGAPTGFRGDAVATAKRDLHPGEELDGEGGFTVYGKLMSADASLAAGGLPIGLAHGVKLKNAVAKDRPVGWADVEIDASSQAVRVRREMEAMFADPSVQAAQ
;
A
#
# COMPACT_ATOMS: atom_id res chain seq x y z
N MET A 1 -9.02 -1.09 12.67
CA MET A 1 -9.63 -2.31 12.13
C MET A 1 -10.12 -3.23 13.24
N ASP A 2 -9.28 -3.61 14.20
CA ASP A 2 -9.63 -4.57 15.27
C ASP A 2 -10.86 -4.13 16.06
N TRP A 3 -10.94 -2.83 16.39
CA TRP A 3 -12.14 -2.27 16.99
C TRP A 3 -13.42 -2.55 16.15
N ALA A 4 -13.40 -2.25 14.85
CA ALA A 4 -14.56 -2.46 13.99
C ALA A 4 -14.98 -3.94 13.96
N ARG A 5 -14.03 -4.84 13.80
CA ARG A 5 -14.27 -6.29 13.82
C ARG A 5 -14.77 -6.79 15.18
N ALA A 6 -14.18 -6.29 16.27
CA ALA A 6 -14.59 -6.65 17.63
C ALA A 6 -16.02 -6.16 17.94
N CYS A 7 -16.48 -5.07 17.30
CA CYS A 7 -17.85 -4.60 17.35
C CYS A 7 -18.82 -5.34 16.40
N GLY A 8 -18.34 -6.31 15.62
CA GLY A 8 -19.13 -7.07 14.65
C GLY A 8 -19.44 -6.31 13.36
N LEU A 9 -18.65 -5.27 13.04
CA LEU A 9 -18.79 -4.52 11.79
C LEU A 9 -17.96 -5.16 10.67
N ASP A 10 -18.49 -5.16 9.45
CA ASP A 10 -17.78 -5.68 8.29
C ASP A 10 -16.80 -4.62 7.76
N VAL A 11 -15.50 -4.94 7.80
CA VAL A 11 -14.47 -4.04 7.28
C VAL A 11 -14.40 -4.15 5.76
N ILE A 12 -14.71 -3.05 5.09
CA ILE A 12 -14.81 -2.95 3.62
C ILE A 12 -13.50 -2.48 2.99
N ALA A 13 -12.86 -1.49 3.59
CA ALA A 13 -11.56 -1.01 3.16
C ALA A 13 -10.73 -0.51 4.34
N ALA A 14 -9.41 -0.61 4.20
CA ALA A 14 -8.49 0.08 5.09
C ALA A 14 -7.27 0.55 4.29
N GLY A 15 -6.70 1.66 4.74
CA GLY A 15 -5.54 2.22 4.10
C GLY A 15 -5.08 3.53 4.68
N LYS A 16 -4.40 4.30 3.85
CA LYS A 16 -3.84 5.58 4.22
C LYS A 16 -4.07 6.63 3.14
N GLY A 17 -3.76 7.88 3.47
CA GLY A 17 -3.62 8.93 2.47
C GLY A 17 -2.19 9.08 1.97
N THR A 18 -2.05 9.72 0.81
CA THR A 18 -0.76 10.13 0.23
C THR A 18 -0.97 11.28 -0.74
N LYS A 19 0.11 11.91 -1.19
CA LYS A 19 0.09 12.76 -2.37
C LYS A 19 0.34 11.88 -3.60
N TYR A 20 -0.60 11.87 -4.56
CA TYR A 20 -0.43 11.08 -5.78
C TYR A 20 -1.11 11.74 -6.98
N LEU A 21 -0.38 11.78 -8.10
CA LEU A 21 -0.88 12.13 -9.43
C LEU A 21 -0.41 11.08 -10.43
N ASP A 22 -1.11 11.00 -11.55
CA ASP A 22 -0.70 10.12 -12.65
C ASP A 22 0.71 10.52 -13.13
N GLY A 23 1.55 9.51 -13.34
CA GLY A 23 2.94 9.74 -13.70
C GLY A 23 3.93 9.76 -12.52
N TYR A 24 3.49 9.87 -11.27
CA TYR A 24 4.39 9.87 -10.11
C TYR A 24 5.21 8.60 -9.97
N HIS A 25 4.75 7.47 -10.49
CA HIS A 25 5.54 6.24 -10.54
C HIS A 25 6.89 6.40 -11.26
N TYR A 26 7.02 7.39 -12.15
CA TYR A 26 8.21 7.61 -12.96
C TYR A 26 9.13 8.72 -12.45
N VAL A 27 8.73 9.41 -11.37
CA VAL A 27 9.56 10.43 -10.70
C VAL A 27 10.83 9.78 -10.17
N THR A 28 11.92 10.52 -10.24
CA THR A 28 13.25 10.09 -9.85
C THR A 28 13.82 10.97 -8.71
N PRO A 29 14.89 10.55 -8.03
CA PRO A 29 15.55 11.39 -7.04
C PRO A 29 15.99 12.76 -7.54
N ASP A 30 16.18 12.94 -8.86
CA ASP A 30 16.64 14.21 -9.43
C ASP A 30 15.54 15.28 -9.49
N ASP A 31 14.29 14.86 -9.72
CA ASP A 31 13.13 15.75 -9.90
C ASP A 31 12.14 15.74 -8.71
N VAL A 32 12.39 14.91 -7.70
CA VAL A 32 11.48 14.72 -6.56
C VAL A 32 11.13 16.02 -5.83
N TRP A 33 12.08 16.95 -5.69
CA TRP A 33 11.89 18.15 -4.89
C TRP A 33 10.91 19.14 -5.52
N GLU A 34 10.80 19.17 -6.83
CA GLU A 34 9.82 19.98 -7.54
C GLU A 34 8.38 19.63 -7.10
N HIS A 35 8.11 18.34 -6.91
CA HIS A 35 6.82 17.83 -6.46
C HIS A 35 6.49 18.16 -5.00
N TYR A 36 7.52 18.48 -4.20
CA TYR A 36 7.36 18.92 -2.81
C TYR A 36 7.41 20.45 -2.66
N GLY A 37 7.66 21.21 -3.74
CA GLY A 37 7.83 22.65 -3.70
C GLY A 37 9.10 23.09 -2.95
N LEU A 38 10.14 22.26 -2.98
CA LEU A 38 11.44 22.51 -2.32
C LEU A 38 12.52 22.68 -3.38
N THR A 39 13.56 23.45 -3.03
CA THR A 39 14.80 23.44 -3.81
C THR A 39 15.74 22.34 -3.29
N PRO A 40 16.68 21.83 -4.11
CA PRO A 40 17.69 20.87 -3.66
C PRO A 40 18.49 21.36 -2.44
N GLU A 41 18.78 22.68 -2.37
CA GLU A 41 19.51 23.28 -1.27
C GLU A 41 18.70 23.27 0.04
N GLN A 42 17.39 23.56 -0.04
CA GLN A 42 16.49 23.50 1.09
C GLN A 42 16.38 22.08 1.63
N ALA A 43 16.26 21.10 0.75
CA ALA A 43 16.21 19.68 1.09
C ALA A 43 17.51 19.21 1.75
N ALA A 44 18.66 19.59 1.19
CA ALA A 44 19.97 19.26 1.73
C ALA A 44 20.20 19.89 3.12
N ALA A 45 19.79 21.15 3.31
CA ALA A 45 19.86 21.83 4.62
C ALA A 45 18.99 21.14 5.68
N GLY A 46 17.86 20.52 5.26
CA GLY A 46 17.00 19.71 6.11
C GLY A 46 17.47 18.27 6.32
N GLY A 47 18.61 17.86 5.73
CA GLY A 47 19.11 16.48 5.81
C GLY A 47 18.20 15.46 5.12
N MET A 48 17.41 15.89 4.14
CA MET A 48 16.45 15.05 3.45
C MET A 48 17.13 14.17 2.38
N ASN A 49 16.80 12.90 2.35
CA ASN A 49 17.30 11.96 1.35
C ASN A 49 16.35 11.90 0.14
N PRO A 50 16.80 12.26 -1.07
CA PRO A 50 15.92 12.33 -2.25
C PRO A 50 15.33 10.98 -2.62
N GLN A 51 16.09 9.89 -2.54
CA GLN A 51 15.60 8.55 -2.85
C GLN A 51 14.51 8.10 -1.87
N MET A 52 14.69 8.38 -0.57
CA MET A 52 13.66 8.10 0.44
C MET A 52 12.38 8.89 0.17
N PHE A 53 12.49 10.20 -0.12
CA PHE A 53 11.34 11.04 -0.43
C PHE A 53 10.65 10.61 -1.73
N ASN A 54 11.45 10.18 -2.72
CA ASN A 54 10.90 9.66 -3.95
C ASN A 54 10.11 8.36 -3.75
N SER A 55 10.53 7.48 -2.83
CA SER A 55 9.77 6.27 -2.51
C SER A 55 8.36 6.54 -1.95
N PHE A 56 8.15 7.71 -1.34
CA PHE A 56 6.83 8.16 -0.89
C PHE A 56 5.97 8.64 -2.07
N LEU A 57 6.61 9.28 -3.05
CA LEU A 57 5.92 9.88 -4.19
C LEU A 57 5.60 8.86 -5.28
N ASP A 58 6.56 7.98 -5.61
CA ASP A 58 6.42 7.00 -6.70
C ASP A 58 5.48 5.81 -6.37
N GLY A 59 4.91 5.80 -5.17
CA GLY A 59 3.97 4.77 -4.72
C GLY A 59 4.62 3.54 -4.08
N THR A 60 5.94 3.41 -4.09
CA THR A 60 6.66 2.26 -3.51
C THR A 60 6.33 2.08 -2.03
N LYS A 61 6.44 3.16 -1.24
CA LYS A 61 6.12 3.13 0.18
C LYS A 61 4.67 2.71 0.43
N SER A 62 3.76 3.24 -0.38
CA SER A 62 2.33 2.87 -0.32
C SER A 62 2.11 1.38 -0.61
N ALA A 63 2.80 0.83 -1.61
CA ALA A 63 2.72 -0.59 -1.94
C ALA A 63 3.24 -1.48 -0.80
N ILE A 64 4.40 -1.13 -0.22
CA ILE A 64 4.99 -1.87 0.91
C ILE A 64 4.04 -1.87 2.12
N GLU A 65 3.51 -0.71 2.49
CA GLU A 65 2.62 -0.58 3.64
C GLU A 65 1.30 -1.31 3.42
N MET A 66 0.71 -1.23 2.23
CA MET A 66 -0.54 -1.93 1.92
C MET A 66 -0.35 -3.44 1.79
N ALA A 67 0.79 -3.92 1.32
CA ALA A 67 1.15 -5.34 1.39
C ALA A 67 1.22 -5.82 2.85
N ALA A 68 1.86 -5.06 3.73
CA ALA A 68 1.92 -5.37 5.16
C ALA A 68 0.52 -5.40 5.80
N VAL A 69 -0.33 -4.40 5.50
CA VAL A 69 -1.72 -4.36 5.99
C VAL A 69 -2.52 -5.55 5.47
N ALA A 70 -2.45 -5.87 4.18
CA ALA A 70 -3.16 -7.01 3.60
C ALA A 70 -2.75 -8.33 4.28
N ASN A 71 -1.45 -8.55 4.44
CA ASN A 71 -0.89 -9.76 5.04
C ASN A 71 -1.23 -9.92 6.53
N ALA A 72 -1.34 -8.81 7.26
CA ALA A 72 -1.68 -8.82 8.69
C ALA A 72 -3.19 -8.89 8.96
N THR A 73 -4.03 -8.43 8.04
CA THR A 73 -5.45 -8.18 8.34
C THR A 73 -6.42 -9.07 7.57
N GLY A 74 -5.96 -9.77 6.54
CA GLY A 74 -6.83 -10.57 5.67
C GLY A 74 -7.52 -9.76 4.56
N LEU A 75 -7.32 -8.44 4.50
CA LEU A 75 -7.73 -7.65 3.34
C LEU A 75 -6.87 -8.01 2.13
N ARG A 76 -7.35 -7.69 0.93
CA ARG A 76 -6.67 -8.03 -0.33
C ARG A 76 -6.42 -6.80 -1.20
N PRO A 77 -5.34 -6.76 -1.97
CA PRO A 77 -5.17 -5.77 -3.04
C PRO A 77 -6.21 -5.95 -4.16
N ALA A 78 -6.54 -4.86 -4.85
CA ALA A 78 -7.25 -4.97 -6.13
C ALA A 78 -6.36 -5.68 -7.19
N PRO A 79 -6.94 -6.30 -8.24
CA PRO A 79 -6.18 -6.99 -9.28
C PRO A 79 -5.13 -6.11 -9.98
N ASP A 80 -5.45 -4.82 -10.19
CA ASP A 80 -4.57 -3.86 -10.85
C ASP A 80 -3.61 -3.13 -9.89
N GLY A 81 -3.69 -3.44 -8.58
CA GLY A 81 -2.94 -2.77 -7.53
C GLY A 81 -3.66 -1.53 -6.98
N LEU A 82 -2.89 -0.54 -6.51
CA LEU A 82 -3.44 0.70 -5.95
C LEU A 82 -3.93 1.64 -7.05
N ALA A 83 -5.14 2.15 -6.89
CA ALA A 83 -5.77 3.11 -7.82
C ALA A 83 -5.58 4.57 -7.38
N PHE A 84 -5.24 4.82 -6.13
CA PHE A 84 -5.06 6.16 -5.54
C PHE A 84 -6.23 7.12 -5.84
N PRO A 85 -7.50 6.76 -5.57
CA PRO A 85 -8.60 7.68 -5.83
C PRO A 85 -8.45 8.97 -5.02
N ALA A 86 -8.77 10.11 -5.63
CA ALA A 86 -8.89 11.37 -4.92
C ALA A 86 -10.06 11.27 -3.93
N CYS A 87 -9.81 11.51 -2.64
CA CYS A 87 -10.83 11.32 -1.61
C CYS A 87 -10.54 12.13 -0.37
N GLY A 88 -11.51 12.90 0.08
CA GLY A 88 -11.50 13.56 1.39
C GLY A 88 -12.06 12.65 2.49
N THR A 89 -11.80 13.01 3.74
CA THR A 89 -12.27 12.23 4.90
C THR A 89 -13.78 12.08 4.96
N HIS A 90 -14.51 13.10 4.52
CA HIS A 90 -15.98 13.09 4.50
C HIS A 90 -16.55 12.30 3.33
N ASP A 91 -15.75 12.02 2.30
CA ASP A 91 -16.17 11.28 1.11
C ASP A 91 -15.88 9.78 1.23
N LEU A 92 -15.12 9.36 2.24
CA LEU A 92 -14.72 7.96 2.45
C LEU A 92 -15.89 6.96 2.38
N PRO A 93 -17.04 7.16 3.06
CA PRO A 93 -18.13 6.20 3.00
C PRO A 93 -18.79 6.12 1.61
N HIS A 94 -18.66 7.18 0.79
CA HIS A 94 -19.24 7.25 -0.54
C HIS A 94 -18.32 6.66 -1.60
N ILE A 95 -17.02 6.93 -1.49
CA ILE A 95 -16.02 6.56 -2.51
C ILE A 95 -15.46 5.17 -2.24
N MET A 96 -15.14 4.85 -0.97
CA MET A 96 -14.44 3.62 -0.61
C MET A 96 -15.39 2.44 -0.36
N ARG A 97 -16.25 2.17 -1.32
CA ARG A 97 -17.17 1.04 -1.41
C ARG A 97 -17.10 0.38 -2.80
N PRO A 98 -17.66 -0.82 -3.01
CA PRO A 98 -17.59 -1.51 -4.28
C PRO A 98 -18.15 -0.71 -5.46
N ARG A 99 -17.61 -0.95 -6.66
CA ARG A 99 -18.03 -0.28 -7.90
C ARG A 99 -19.49 -0.55 -8.26
N ASP A 100 -19.98 -1.76 -8.03
CA ASP A 100 -21.37 -2.14 -8.24
C ASP A 100 -22.35 -1.47 -7.25
N GLU A 101 -21.82 -0.94 -6.16
CA GLU A 101 -22.55 -0.15 -5.19
C GLU A 101 -22.29 1.37 -5.33
N GLY A 102 -21.66 1.78 -6.43
CA GLY A 102 -21.40 3.18 -6.79
C GLY A 102 -20.12 3.79 -6.21
N GLY A 103 -19.20 2.98 -5.69
CA GLY A 103 -17.87 3.39 -5.23
C GLY A 103 -16.77 3.08 -6.25
N VAL A 104 -15.53 2.94 -5.77
CA VAL A 104 -14.34 2.71 -6.62
C VAL A 104 -13.65 1.37 -6.37
N LEU A 105 -13.98 0.66 -5.30
CA LEU A 105 -13.31 -0.59 -4.94
C LEU A 105 -13.69 -1.72 -5.89
N HIS A 106 -12.74 -2.62 -6.13
CA HIS A 106 -12.98 -3.84 -6.89
C HIS A 106 -13.83 -4.86 -6.11
N HIS A 107 -13.61 -4.94 -4.79
CA HIS A 107 -14.32 -5.88 -3.90
C HIS A 107 -14.37 -5.35 -2.46
N LYS A 108 -15.25 -5.90 -1.65
CA LYS A 108 -15.25 -5.69 -0.18
C LYS A 108 -14.02 -6.36 0.44
N GLY A 109 -13.43 -5.73 1.44
CA GLY A 109 -12.22 -6.23 2.08
C GLY A 109 -10.93 -5.87 1.32
N GLN A 110 -10.88 -4.68 0.71
CA GLN A 110 -9.75 -4.20 -0.08
C GLN A 110 -8.82 -3.28 0.72
N VAL A 111 -7.50 -3.37 0.48
CA VAL A 111 -6.55 -2.31 0.85
C VAL A 111 -6.46 -1.29 -0.27
N GLU A 112 -6.48 0.01 0.06
CA GLU A 112 -6.37 1.07 -0.92
C GLU A 112 -5.74 2.33 -0.31
N VAL A 113 -5.07 3.12 -1.13
CA VAL A 113 -4.46 4.40 -0.74
C VAL A 113 -5.19 5.53 -1.44
N ILE A 114 -5.65 6.53 -0.68
CA ILE A 114 -6.36 7.69 -1.24
C ILE A 114 -5.40 8.84 -1.52
N SER A 115 -5.64 9.57 -2.61
CA SER A 115 -4.86 10.74 -2.98
C SER A 115 -5.40 12.02 -2.33
N SER A 116 -4.47 12.87 -1.88
CA SER A 116 -4.76 14.26 -1.46
C SER A 116 -4.90 15.24 -2.63
N GLU A 117 -4.68 14.76 -3.84
CA GLU A 117 -4.74 15.56 -5.06
C GLU A 117 -5.79 14.99 -6.02
N GLU A 118 -6.59 15.85 -6.60
CA GLU A 118 -7.41 15.54 -7.78
C GLU A 118 -6.51 15.27 -8.99
N ARG A 119 -7.01 14.56 -10.01
CA ARG A 119 -6.19 14.22 -11.19
C ARG A 119 -5.69 15.44 -11.97
N ASP A 120 -6.32 16.60 -11.81
CA ASP A 120 -5.91 17.87 -12.38
C ASP A 120 -4.94 18.68 -11.49
N GLY A 121 -4.48 18.11 -10.38
CA GLY A 121 -3.53 18.70 -9.44
C GLY A 121 -4.15 19.63 -8.39
N ARG A 122 -5.47 19.79 -8.34
CA ARG A 122 -6.13 20.54 -7.25
C ARG A 122 -6.09 19.72 -5.95
N HIS A 123 -5.95 20.41 -4.84
CA HIS A 123 -6.04 19.77 -3.52
C HIS A 123 -7.46 19.27 -3.24
N VAL A 124 -7.54 18.06 -2.70
CA VAL A 124 -8.78 17.48 -2.19
C VAL A 124 -9.15 18.16 -0.86
N THR A 125 -10.40 18.61 -0.76
CA THR A 125 -10.91 19.21 0.48
C THR A 125 -11.03 18.17 1.57
N GLY A 126 -10.44 18.43 2.74
CA GLY A 126 -10.44 17.47 3.84
C GLY A 126 -9.60 16.23 3.57
N ASP A 127 -8.52 16.37 2.80
CA ASP A 127 -7.62 15.28 2.48
C ASP A 127 -7.05 14.57 3.71
N LEU A 128 -6.53 13.38 3.51
CA LEU A 128 -5.96 12.54 4.56
C LEU A 128 -4.47 12.22 4.29
N ARG A 129 -3.74 13.11 3.64
CA ARG A 129 -2.36 12.87 3.18
C ARG A 129 -1.47 12.22 4.23
N TRP A 130 -1.62 12.58 5.50
CA TRP A 130 -0.76 12.12 6.60
C TRP A 130 -1.39 11.06 7.48
N GLY A 131 -2.62 10.66 7.18
CA GLY A 131 -3.42 9.83 8.04
C GLY A 131 -3.73 8.44 7.48
N VAL A 132 -4.52 7.74 8.26
CA VAL A 132 -4.99 6.39 7.97
C VAL A 132 -6.50 6.30 8.17
N TYR A 133 -7.16 5.35 7.50
CA TYR A 133 -8.61 5.19 7.55
C TYR A 133 -9.04 3.72 7.57
N VAL A 134 -10.26 3.50 8.00
CA VAL A 134 -11.01 2.27 7.83
C VAL A 134 -12.44 2.60 7.44
N VAL A 135 -12.97 1.92 6.44
CA VAL A 135 -14.38 1.96 6.05
C VAL A 135 -15.01 0.62 6.42
N PHE A 136 -16.18 0.67 7.03
CA PHE A 136 -16.92 -0.50 7.48
C PHE A 136 -18.41 -0.39 7.15
N GLU A 137 -19.06 -1.53 7.06
CA GLU A 137 -20.46 -1.67 6.72
C GLU A 137 -21.27 -2.18 7.92
N ALA A 138 -22.48 -1.71 8.04
CA ALA A 138 -23.47 -2.21 8.99
C ALA A 138 -23.95 -3.60 8.53
N PRO A 139 -23.75 -4.67 9.31
CA PRO A 139 -24.14 -6.03 8.91
C PRO A 139 -25.64 -6.27 8.94
N THR A 140 -26.41 -5.39 9.58
CA THR A 140 -27.87 -5.53 9.75
C THR A 140 -28.57 -4.17 9.72
N ASP A 141 -29.87 -4.18 9.43
CA ASP A 141 -30.71 -2.96 9.48
C ASP A 141 -30.73 -2.31 10.86
N TYR A 142 -30.63 -3.10 11.93
CA TYR A 142 -30.53 -2.57 13.29
C TYR A 142 -29.25 -1.77 13.49
N VAL A 143 -28.11 -2.28 13.05
CA VAL A 143 -26.81 -1.57 13.15
C VAL A 143 -26.82 -0.31 12.27
N ARG A 144 -27.45 -0.37 11.09
CA ARG A 144 -27.64 0.80 10.24
C ARG A 144 -28.47 1.88 10.93
N ALA A 145 -29.55 1.50 11.59
CA ALA A 145 -30.36 2.44 12.39
C ALA A 145 -29.55 3.03 13.56
N CYS A 146 -28.64 2.25 14.17
CA CYS A 146 -27.72 2.79 15.17
C CYS A 146 -26.75 3.81 14.58
N PHE A 147 -26.25 3.62 13.34
CA PHE A 147 -25.38 4.62 12.70
C PHE A 147 -26.10 5.96 12.56
N ASP A 148 -27.37 5.96 12.14
CA ASP A 148 -28.20 7.16 12.03
C ASP A 148 -28.46 7.80 13.40
N GLU A 149 -28.91 7.03 14.38
CA GLU A 149 -29.21 7.50 15.72
C GLU A 149 -28.01 8.16 16.43
N TYR A 150 -26.82 7.59 16.25
CA TYR A 150 -25.58 8.13 16.81
C TYR A 150 -24.90 9.18 15.92
N GLY A 151 -25.49 9.52 14.78
CA GLY A 151 -25.01 10.57 13.87
C GLY A 151 -23.65 10.27 13.24
N LEU A 152 -23.41 9.00 12.89
CA LEU A 152 -22.18 8.64 12.19
C LEU A 152 -22.17 9.27 10.78
N LEU A 153 -20.99 9.60 10.31
CA LEU A 153 -20.79 9.95 8.91
C LEU A 153 -21.02 8.72 8.04
N THR A 154 -22.08 8.71 7.24
CA THR A 154 -22.45 7.59 6.40
C THR A 154 -22.57 7.98 4.93
N ASP A 155 -22.59 6.99 4.06
CA ASP A 155 -23.03 7.13 2.67
C ASP A 155 -24.55 7.39 2.58
N SER A 156 -25.05 7.60 1.36
CA SER A 156 -26.48 7.88 1.13
C SER A 156 -27.43 6.73 1.51
N SER A 157 -26.93 5.50 1.60
CA SER A 157 -27.72 4.34 2.05
C SER A 157 -27.77 4.22 3.58
N GLY A 158 -26.89 4.92 4.29
CA GLY A 158 -26.69 4.78 5.73
C GLY A 158 -25.95 3.50 6.14
N SER A 159 -25.48 2.70 5.18
CA SER A 159 -24.87 1.39 5.45
C SER A 159 -23.38 1.45 5.66
N TYR A 160 -22.68 2.35 4.96
CA TYR A 160 -21.22 2.51 5.04
C TYR A 160 -20.86 3.66 5.95
N SER A 161 -19.89 3.45 6.82
CA SER A 161 -19.31 4.49 7.68
C SER A 161 -17.80 4.36 7.76
N THR A 162 -17.13 5.33 8.38
CA THR A 162 -15.67 5.42 8.42
C THR A 162 -15.16 5.95 9.74
N LEU A 163 -13.94 5.52 10.07
CA LEU A 163 -13.09 6.17 11.05
C LEU A 163 -11.75 6.47 10.41
N TRP A 164 -11.18 7.60 10.79
CA TRP A 164 -9.84 7.97 10.35
C TRP A 164 -9.04 8.62 11.48
N LYS A 165 -7.73 8.50 11.35
CA LYS A 165 -6.78 9.22 12.17
C LYS A 165 -6.04 10.19 11.24
N PRO A 166 -6.06 11.52 11.50
CA PRO A 166 -5.58 12.53 10.55
C PRO A 166 -4.08 12.50 10.33
N PHE A 167 -3.33 11.82 11.18
CA PHE A 167 -1.88 11.66 11.07
C PHE A 167 -1.44 10.34 11.69
N HIS A 168 -0.29 9.82 11.24
CA HIS A 168 0.49 8.80 11.93
C HIS A 168 1.92 9.33 12.08
N LEU A 169 2.39 9.39 13.31
CA LEU A 169 3.65 10.05 13.65
C LEU A 169 4.77 9.01 13.70
N ILE A 170 5.43 8.83 12.56
CA ILE A 170 6.51 7.84 12.39
C ILE A 170 7.60 8.10 13.44
N GLY A 171 7.98 7.05 14.16
CA GLY A 171 8.94 7.10 15.25
C GLY A 171 8.34 7.55 16.59
N LEU A 172 7.52 8.60 16.62
CA LEU A 172 6.89 9.08 17.86
C LEU A 172 5.87 8.08 18.43
N GLU A 173 5.17 7.36 17.58
CA GLU A 173 4.19 6.35 17.97
C GLU A 173 4.81 4.96 18.23
N LEU A 174 6.10 4.78 18.02
CA LEU A 174 6.80 3.51 18.25
C LEU A 174 6.66 3.01 19.70
N GLY A 175 6.62 3.93 20.66
CA GLY A 175 6.44 3.63 22.07
C GLY A 175 5.16 2.83 22.36
N ILE A 176 4.10 2.99 21.57
CA ILE A 176 2.85 2.22 21.69
C ILE A 176 3.10 0.75 21.39
N SER A 177 3.82 0.45 20.30
CA SER A 177 4.17 -0.93 19.94
C SER A 177 5.08 -1.58 20.99
N VAL A 178 6.08 -0.85 21.50
CA VAL A 178 6.96 -1.32 22.56
C VAL A 178 6.17 -1.62 23.84
N ALA A 179 5.26 -0.72 24.25
CA ALA A 179 4.43 -0.89 25.43
C ALA A 179 3.46 -2.07 25.29
N ASN A 180 2.84 -2.25 24.11
CA ASN A 180 1.96 -3.39 23.86
C ASN A 180 2.69 -4.73 24.03
N VAL A 181 3.89 -4.86 23.45
CA VAL A 181 4.69 -6.08 23.61
C VAL A 181 5.12 -6.29 25.06
N ALA A 182 5.64 -5.23 25.71
CA ALA A 182 6.19 -5.34 27.06
C ALA A 182 5.13 -5.57 28.16
N LEU A 183 3.96 -4.94 28.04
CA LEU A 183 2.94 -4.95 29.08
C LEU A 183 1.78 -5.91 28.81
N ARG A 184 1.46 -6.15 27.54
CA ARG A 184 0.32 -6.97 27.13
C ARG A 184 0.72 -8.27 26.43
N HIS A 185 1.98 -8.41 26.03
CA HIS A 185 2.49 -9.52 25.21
C HIS A 185 1.76 -9.61 23.85
N GLU A 186 1.32 -8.46 23.31
CA GLU A 186 0.59 -8.34 22.05
C GLU A 186 1.45 -7.62 21.02
N SER A 187 1.51 -8.16 19.78
CA SER A 187 2.09 -7.44 18.64
C SER A 187 1.11 -6.38 18.16
N THR A 188 1.62 -5.26 17.64
CA THR A 188 0.80 -4.24 16.96
C THR A 188 0.14 -4.78 15.69
N GLY A 189 0.75 -5.76 15.07
CA GLY A 189 0.27 -6.53 13.94
C GLY A 189 1.27 -7.61 13.58
N ALA A 190 0.77 -8.71 13.03
CA ALA A 190 1.59 -9.82 12.55
C ALA A 190 0.98 -10.38 11.26
N PRO A 191 1.79 -10.81 10.29
CA PRO A 191 1.28 -11.49 9.11
C PRO A 191 0.49 -12.74 9.48
N THR A 192 -0.69 -12.89 8.90
CA THR A 192 -1.56 -14.07 9.06
C THR A 192 -1.66 -14.87 7.76
N GLY A 193 -1.05 -14.39 6.69
CA GLY A 193 -1.03 -15.02 5.38
C GLY A 193 -0.26 -14.18 4.37
N PHE A 194 -0.16 -14.67 3.14
CA PHE A 194 0.44 -13.95 2.02
C PHE A 194 -0.64 -13.54 1.02
N ARG A 195 -1.11 -12.32 1.09
CA ARG A 195 -2.23 -11.76 0.30
C ARG A 195 -1.82 -10.63 -0.62
N GLY A 196 -0.78 -9.89 -0.24
CA GLY A 196 -0.24 -8.78 -1.01
C GLY A 196 1.27 -8.78 -1.03
N ASP A 197 1.83 -8.32 -2.13
CA ASP A 197 3.26 -8.21 -2.38
C ASP A 197 3.61 -6.89 -3.03
N ALA A 198 4.74 -6.30 -2.66
CA ALA A 198 5.29 -5.12 -3.30
C ALA A 198 6.39 -5.55 -4.28
N VAL A 199 6.05 -5.60 -5.56
CA VAL A 199 6.90 -6.14 -6.63
C VAL A 199 7.64 -5.02 -7.35
N ALA A 200 8.94 -5.20 -7.58
CA ALA A 200 9.75 -4.28 -8.39
C ALA A 200 9.17 -4.19 -9.81
N THR A 201 8.83 -2.99 -10.24
CA THR A 201 8.25 -2.72 -11.56
C THR A 201 9.06 -1.65 -12.27
N ALA A 202 9.38 -1.86 -13.54
CA ALA A 202 10.27 -1.00 -14.30
C ALA A 202 9.68 0.39 -14.54
N LYS A 203 10.39 1.48 -14.18
CA LYS A 203 10.00 2.87 -14.47
C LYS A 203 10.16 3.26 -15.94
N ARG A 204 11.05 2.57 -16.63
CA ARG A 204 11.42 2.74 -18.04
C ARG A 204 11.81 1.41 -18.63
N ASP A 205 12.10 1.37 -19.93
CA ASP A 205 12.74 0.20 -20.51
C ASP A 205 14.13 0.01 -19.88
N LEU A 206 14.39 -1.21 -19.41
CA LEU A 206 15.63 -1.61 -18.75
C LEU A 206 16.34 -2.66 -19.61
N HIS A 207 17.69 -2.62 -19.61
CA HIS A 207 18.52 -3.47 -20.45
C HIS A 207 19.37 -4.47 -19.66
N PRO A 208 19.77 -5.59 -20.25
CA PRO A 208 20.70 -6.52 -19.61
C PRO A 208 21.98 -5.83 -19.16
N GLY A 209 22.44 -6.15 -17.95
CA GLY A 209 23.63 -5.56 -17.33
C GLY A 209 23.35 -4.29 -16.53
N GLU A 210 22.17 -3.67 -16.65
CA GLU A 210 21.80 -2.57 -15.76
C GLU A 210 21.62 -3.08 -14.32
N GLU A 211 22.00 -2.25 -13.37
CA GLU A 211 21.83 -2.51 -11.94
C GLU A 211 20.56 -1.85 -11.43
N LEU A 212 19.73 -2.61 -10.71
CA LEU A 212 18.55 -2.10 -10.05
C LEU A 212 18.95 -1.37 -8.77
N ASP A 213 18.31 -0.24 -8.52
CA ASP A 213 18.59 0.67 -7.40
C ASP A 213 17.53 0.65 -6.29
N GLY A 214 16.54 -0.21 -6.43
CA GLY A 214 15.52 -0.47 -5.39
C GLY A 214 14.49 0.62 -5.25
N GLU A 215 13.97 0.74 -4.03
CA GLU A 215 12.89 1.66 -3.69
C GLU A 215 13.28 3.13 -3.87
N GLY A 216 12.41 3.89 -4.53
CA GLY A 216 12.58 5.32 -4.74
C GLY A 216 13.70 5.72 -5.68
N GLY A 217 14.31 4.77 -6.39
CA GLY A 217 15.41 5.00 -7.32
C GLY A 217 14.96 5.40 -8.74
N PHE A 218 15.87 5.17 -9.70
CA PHE A 218 15.71 5.56 -11.12
C PHE A 218 15.19 4.41 -11.99
N THR A 219 15.34 3.16 -11.53
CA THR A 219 15.10 1.98 -12.37
C THR A 219 13.73 1.36 -12.13
N VAL A 220 13.34 1.22 -10.85
CA VAL A 220 12.12 0.52 -10.46
C VAL A 220 11.33 1.30 -9.41
N TYR A 221 10.03 1.00 -9.34
CA TYR A 221 9.16 1.36 -8.23
C TYR A 221 8.47 0.09 -7.69
N GLY A 222 7.97 0.14 -6.46
CA GLY A 222 7.18 -0.95 -5.88
C GLY A 222 5.72 -0.88 -6.31
N LYS A 223 5.25 -1.88 -7.04
CA LYS A 223 3.81 -2.04 -7.37
C LYS A 223 3.18 -3.03 -6.42
N LEU A 224 2.04 -2.66 -5.82
CA LEU A 224 1.24 -3.61 -5.05
C LEU A 224 0.59 -4.61 -6.01
N MET A 225 0.78 -5.88 -5.74
CA MET A 225 0.14 -6.98 -6.46
C MET A 225 -0.55 -7.91 -5.46
N SER A 226 -1.59 -8.62 -5.89
CA SER A 226 -2.06 -9.76 -5.11
C SER A 226 -0.97 -10.84 -5.04
N ALA A 227 -0.95 -11.63 -3.97
CA ALA A 227 0.04 -12.70 -3.82
C ALA A 227 -0.01 -13.68 -4.99
N ASP A 228 -1.22 -14.06 -5.44
CA ASP A 228 -1.41 -14.96 -6.56
C ASP A 228 -0.80 -14.40 -7.87
N ALA A 229 -1.03 -13.10 -8.13
CA ALA A 229 -0.47 -12.44 -9.30
C ALA A 229 1.06 -12.31 -9.22
N SER A 230 1.60 -12.02 -8.04
CA SER A 230 3.05 -11.96 -7.82
C SER A 230 3.70 -13.33 -8.01
N LEU A 231 3.13 -14.39 -7.43
CA LEU A 231 3.61 -15.77 -7.59
C LEU A 231 3.54 -16.21 -9.06
N ALA A 232 2.44 -15.94 -9.75
CA ALA A 232 2.28 -16.29 -11.17
C ALA A 232 3.28 -15.55 -12.08
N ALA A 233 3.59 -14.29 -11.74
CA ALA A 233 4.59 -13.50 -12.46
C ALA A 233 6.04 -13.85 -12.08
N GLY A 234 6.26 -14.63 -11.01
CA GLY A 234 7.59 -14.82 -10.43
C GLY A 234 8.22 -13.50 -9.98
N GLY A 235 7.40 -12.58 -9.42
CA GLY A 235 7.80 -11.21 -9.13
C GLY A 235 8.95 -11.09 -8.14
N LEU A 236 9.91 -10.21 -8.43
CA LEU A 236 10.98 -9.86 -7.50
C LEU A 236 10.46 -8.85 -6.48
N PRO A 237 10.49 -9.15 -5.16
CA PRO A 237 10.14 -8.17 -4.15
C PRO A 237 11.01 -6.91 -4.25
N ILE A 238 10.41 -5.73 -4.12
CA ILE A 238 11.14 -4.46 -4.23
C ILE A 238 12.31 -4.37 -3.24
N GLY A 239 12.16 -4.90 -2.02
CA GLY A 239 13.23 -4.92 -1.02
C GLY A 239 14.43 -5.79 -1.37
N LEU A 240 14.34 -6.62 -2.41
CA LEU A 240 15.46 -7.43 -2.94
C LEU A 240 15.98 -6.88 -4.28
N ALA A 241 15.49 -5.74 -4.73
CA ALA A 241 15.86 -5.13 -6.01
C ALA A 241 17.00 -4.10 -5.87
N HIS A 242 17.78 -4.15 -4.80
CA HIS A 242 18.92 -3.27 -4.58
C HIS A 242 20.23 -3.95 -4.99
N GLY A 243 21.00 -3.28 -5.84
CA GLY A 243 22.35 -3.73 -6.23
C GLY A 243 22.37 -5.04 -7.01
N VAL A 244 21.26 -5.41 -7.64
CA VAL A 244 21.15 -6.62 -8.45
C VAL A 244 21.15 -6.28 -9.93
N LYS A 245 21.86 -7.06 -10.75
CA LYS A 245 21.99 -6.83 -12.19
C LYS A 245 20.92 -7.58 -12.97
N LEU A 246 20.43 -6.94 -14.02
CA LEU A 246 19.52 -7.57 -14.97
C LEU A 246 20.26 -8.51 -15.91
N LYS A 247 19.69 -9.70 -16.12
CA LYS A 247 20.09 -10.66 -17.17
C LYS A 247 19.30 -10.44 -18.45
N ASN A 248 18.03 -10.05 -18.31
CA ASN A 248 17.08 -9.88 -19.41
C ASN A 248 16.63 -8.42 -19.50
N ALA A 249 16.19 -7.99 -20.68
CA ALA A 249 15.52 -6.71 -20.84
C ALA A 249 14.12 -6.77 -20.19
N VAL A 250 13.72 -5.70 -19.51
CA VAL A 250 12.40 -5.53 -18.92
C VAL A 250 11.78 -4.25 -19.45
N ALA A 251 10.64 -4.36 -20.10
CA ALA A 251 9.93 -3.19 -20.64
C ALA A 251 9.31 -2.35 -19.51
N LYS A 252 9.16 -1.06 -19.78
CA LYS A 252 8.45 -0.12 -18.89
C LYS A 252 7.12 -0.72 -18.41
N ASP A 253 6.79 -0.48 -17.14
CA ASP A 253 5.57 -0.94 -16.46
C ASP A 253 5.42 -2.46 -16.30
N ARG A 254 6.46 -3.22 -16.65
CA ARG A 254 6.47 -4.68 -16.43
C ARG A 254 7.12 -5.01 -15.09
N PRO A 255 6.55 -5.96 -14.34
CA PRO A 255 7.21 -6.50 -13.16
C PRO A 255 8.55 -7.12 -13.52
N VAL A 256 9.56 -6.86 -12.71
CA VAL A 256 10.83 -7.59 -12.75
C VAL A 256 10.63 -8.95 -12.07
N GLY A 257 11.03 -10.01 -12.74
CA GLY A 257 10.94 -11.37 -12.19
C GLY A 257 12.27 -11.88 -11.63
N TRP A 258 12.22 -12.94 -10.84
CA TRP A 258 13.40 -13.68 -10.38
C TRP A 258 14.28 -14.16 -11.55
N ALA A 259 13.67 -14.50 -12.68
CA ALA A 259 14.37 -14.94 -13.88
C ALA A 259 15.16 -13.82 -14.56
N ASP A 260 14.82 -12.56 -14.28
CA ASP A 260 15.40 -11.40 -14.96
C ASP A 260 16.64 -10.87 -14.28
N VAL A 261 16.99 -11.36 -13.07
CA VAL A 261 18.09 -10.79 -12.27
C VAL A 261 19.17 -11.81 -11.92
N GLU A 262 20.39 -11.32 -11.74
CA GLU A 262 21.49 -12.03 -11.10
C GLU A 262 21.43 -11.76 -9.59
N ILE A 263 20.97 -12.73 -8.81
CA ILE A 263 20.81 -12.57 -7.36
C ILE A 263 21.49 -13.72 -6.63
N ASP A 264 22.13 -13.41 -5.50
CA ASP A 264 22.76 -14.41 -4.64
C ASP A 264 21.69 -15.27 -3.92
N ALA A 265 21.49 -16.48 -4.42
CA ALA A 265 20.56 -17.44 -3.85
C ALA A 265 20.98 -17.94 -2.44
N SER A 266 22.23 -17.71 -2.01
CA SER A 266 22.70 -18.08 -0.67
C SER A 266 22.33 -17.05 0.40
N SER A 267 21.95 -15.84 -0.01
CA SER A 267 21.46 -14.78 0.89
C SER A 267 20.28 -15.26 1.72
N GLN A 268 20.33 -15.02 3.03
CA GLN A 268 19.26 -15.44 3.95
C GLN A 268 17.91 -14.84 3.54
N ALA A 269 17.87 -13.57 3.14
CA ALA A 269 16.64 -12.90 2.74
C ALA A 269 16.02 -13.56 1.50
N VAL A 270 16.83 -13.90 0.51
CA VAL A 270 16.39 -14.61 -0.71
C VAL A 270 15.85 -15.99 -0.36
N ARG A 271 16.59 -16.76 0.45
CA ARG A 271 16.17 -18.12 0.85
C ARG A 271 14.83 -18.11 1.58
N VAL A 272 14.68 -17.27 2.61
CA VAL A 272 13.43 -17.17 3.39
C VAL A 272 12.27 -16.74 2.48
N ARG A 273 12.50 -15.79 1.59
CA ARG A 273 11.48 -15.38 0.62
C ARG A 273 11.07 -16.52 -0.31
N ARG A 274 12.02 -17.26 -0.85
CA ARG A 274 11.72 -18.41 -1.74
C ARG A 274 11.02 -19.56 -1.01
N GLU A 275 11.39 -19.81 0.25
CA GLU A 275 10.68 -20.78 1.11
C GLU A 275 9.22 -20.36 1.34
N MET A 276 8.99 -19.08 1.63
CA MET A 276 7.63 -18.53 1.77
C MET A 276 6.81 -18.68 0.49
N GLU A 277 7.38 -18.34 -0.68
CA GLU A 277 6.70 -18.49 -1.97
C GLU A 277 6.33 -19.96 -2.25
N ALA A 278 7.24 -20.88 -1.98
CA ALA A 278 6.97 -22.31 -2.15
C ALA A 278 5.84 -22.81 -1.22
N MET A 279 5.82 -22.31 0.02
CA MET A 279 4.75 -22.64 0.97
C MET A 279 3.38 -22.14 0.50
N PHE A 280 3.30 -20.91 0.01
CA PHE A 280 2.04 -20.29 -0.42
C PHE A 280 1.66 -20.64 -1.89
N ALA A 281 2.54 -21.25 -2.66
CA ALA A 281 2.21 -21.82 -3.96
C ALA A 281 1.39 -23.13 -3.84
N ASP A 282 1.35 -23.76 -2.64
CA ASP A 282 0.54 -24.95 -2.39
C ASP A 282 -0.96 -24.58 -2.32
N PRO A 283 -1.82 -25.14 -3.16
CA PRO A 283 -3.25 -24.84 -3.18
C PRO A 283 -3.96 -25.12 -1.85
N SER A 284 -3.47 -26.06 -1.05
CA SER A 284 -4.06 -26.38 0.27
C SER A 284 -3.81 -25.26 1.28
N VAL A 285 -2.69 -24.57 1.19
CA VAL A 285 -2.36 -23.41 2.03
C VAL A 285 -3.13 -22.18 1.58
N GLN A 286 -3.29 -21.98 0.26
CA GLN A 286 -4.09 -20.88 -0.29
C GLN A 286 -5.57 -20.97 0.13
N ALA A 287 -6.14 -22.16 0.16
CA ALA A 287 -7.54 -22.37 0.54
C ALA A 287 -7.80 -22.11 2.05
N ALA A 288 -6.76 -22.08 2.87
CA ALA A 288 -6.83 -21.87 4.33
C ALA A 288 -6.67 -20.40 4.75
N GLN A 289 -6.41 -19.48 3.81
CA GLN A 289 -6.26 -18.05 4.04
C GLN A 289 -7.59 -17.29 3.91
#